data_3f343ddae45ad6a97592e009364c53a0
#
_entry.id   3f343ddae45ad6a97592e009364c53a0
#
_cell.length_a   1.000
_cell.length_b   1.000
_cell.length_c   1.000
_cell.angle_alpha   90.00
_cell.angle_beta   90.00
_cell.angle_gamma   90.00
#
_symmetry.space_group_name_H-M   'P 1'
#
loop_
_entity.id
_entity.type
_entity.pdbx_description
1 polymer ?
#
loop_
_entity_poly.entity_id
_entity_poly.type
_entity_poly.pdbx_seq_one_letter_code
_entity_poly.pdbx_strand_id
1 'polypeptide(L)'
;TVLSCSYTPVDGVVRVYDLDRLLSPLITGVMADFTFTVGGSSQTLHLIQSRTRVSMPAADFLDSHFLSSVTSERDTTMDRKEMVTLLSPTEAVNITATCVYANGETCVPQSVQLASALAAGQVHEVDCSPSLLVNDALGELVQYTINAGERLMTFRVSPTQTHRLALLMRNNFGAWEPCYFQGMNEHDPKITRELALVAGSVRPLKIDEEDTCKSYTGPLRPGAVQLFRDLARAYEVKLLDGGVATDPLVISDAEVKHTDDDGSLPAFTFSWRRAARTSAMFDVPVIPRIFDDTFDETFN
;
A
#
# COMPACT_ATOMS: atom_id res chain seq x y z
N THR A 1 18.62 8.41 -21.70
CA THR A 1 19.84 7.86 -21.06
C THR A 1 19.83 8.31 -19.62
N VAL A 2 19.80 7.35 -18.68
CA VAL A 2 19.82 7.61 -17.25
C VAL A 2 21.26 7.79 -16.76
N LEU A 3 22.17 6.94 -17.22
CA LEU A 3 23.57 6.96 -16.87
C LEU A 3 24.42 6.59 -18.10
N SER A 4 25.54 7.26 -18.29
CA SER A 4 26.57 6.90 -19.26
C SER A 4 27.93 7.03 -18.57
N CYS A 5 28.67 5.93 -18.48
CA CYS A 5 29.98 5.87 -17.83
C CYS A 5 30.96 5.08 -18.68
N SER A 6 32.24 5.42 -18.58
CA SER A 6 33.34 4.64 -19.18
C SER A 6 34.02 3.83 -18.10
N TYR A 7 34.15 2.53 -18.32
CA TYR A 7 34.82 1.62 -17.40
C TYR A 7 36.01 0.94 -18.09
N THR A 8 37.08 0.76 -17.35
CA THR A 8 38.20 -0.06 -17.81
C THR A 8 38.00 -1.49 -17.33
N PRO A 9 37.92 -2.49 -18.22
CA PRO A 9 37.80 -3.88 -17.79
C PRO A 9 39.01 -4.31 -16.96
N VAL A 10 38.75 -5.04 -15.88
CA VAL A 10 39.77 -5.77 -15.12
C VAL A 10 39.55 -7.25 -15.39
N ASP A 11 40.58 -7.94 -15.89
CA ASP A 11 40.53 -9.34 -16.32
C ASP A 11 39.35 -9.62 -17.32
N GLY A 12 39.09 -8.66 -18.21
CA GLY A 12 38.00 -8.77 -19.20
C GLY A 12 36.58 -8.58 -18.63
N VAL A 13 36.45 -8.21 -17.35
CA VAL A 13 35.16 -8.04 -16.67
C VAL A 13 34.99 -6.58 -16.25
N VAL A 14 33.83 -6.03 -16.54
CA VAL A 14 33.35 -4.74 -15.99
C VAL A 14 32.37 -5.03 -14.88
N ARG A 15 32.65 -4.52 -13.69
CA ARG A 15 31.71 -4.59 -12.55
C ARG A 15 31.18 -3.20 -12.24
N VAL A 16 29.87 -3.06 -12.24
CA VAL A 16 29.19 -1.83 -11.86
C VAL A 16 28.59 -2.04 -10.46
N TYR A 17 28.98 -1.19 -9.52
CA TYR A 17 28.52 -1.25 -8.13
C TYR A 17 27.43 -0.21 -7.91
N ASP A 18 26.63 -0.39 -6.86
CA ASP A 18 25.58 0.54 -6.41
C ASP A 18 24.49 0.86 -7.47
N LEU A 19 24.23 -0.05 -8.41
CA LEU A 19 23.17 0.10 -9.40
C LEU A 19 21.79 0.20 -8.75
N ASP A 20 21.56 -0.52 -7.68
CA ASP A 20 20.35 -0.45 -6.87
C ASP A 20 20.09 0.97 -6.36
N ARG A 21 21.10 1.65 -5.83
CA ARG A 21 21.01 3.03 -5.35
C ARG A 21 20.70 4.02 -6.47
N LEU A 22 21.23 3.78 -7.66
CA LEU A 22 21.04 4.66 -8.82
C LEU A 22 19.67 4.45 -9.48
N LEU A 23 19.20 3.21 -9.55
CA LEU A 23 18.00 2.84 -10.32
C LEU A 23 16.73 2.80 -9.45
N SER A 24 16.85 2.50 -8.16
CA SER A 24 15.70 2.44 -7.26
C SER A 24 14.80 3.69 -7.25
N PRO A 25 15.34 4.94 -7.28
CA PRO A 25 14.49 6.14 -7.35
C PRO A 25 13.71 6.29 -8.66
N LEU A 26 14.08 5.53 -9.70
CA LEU A 26 13.46 5.57 -11.01
C LEU A 26 12.36 4.51 -11.20
N ILE A 27 12.22 3.59 -10.24
CA ILE A 27 11.17 2.60 -10.23
C ILE A 27 9.94 3.22 -9.56
N THR A 28 8.94 3.59 -10.35
CA THR A 28 7.71 4.26 -9.87
C THR A 28 6.57 3.30 -9.56
N GLY A 29 6.83 2.04 -9.44
CA GLY A 29 5.84 1.00 -9.17
C GLY A 29 6.50 -0.25 -8.64
N VAL A 30 5.96 -1.40 -9.00
CA VAL A 30 6.52 -2.70 -8.62
C VAL A 30 7.78 -3.02 -9.44
N MET A 31 7.75 -2.74 -10.74
CA MET A 31 8.79 -3.10 -11.69
C MET A 31 9.07 -1.97 -12.66
N ALA A 32 10.32 -1.86 -13.10
CA ALA A 32 10.71 -1.04 -14.24
C ALA A 32 11.76 -1.76 -15.09
N ASP A 33 11.73 -1.45 -16.39
CA ASP A 33 12.64 -2.04 -17.36
C ASP A 33 13.81 -1.09 -17.63
N PHE A 34 15.02 -1.61 -17.52
CA PHE A 34 16.24 -0.87 -17.80
C PHE A 34 17.05 -1.58 -18.88
N THR A 35 17.39 -0.86 -19.94
CA THR A 35 18.26 -1.36 -20.99
C THR A 35 19.70 -0.95 -20.72
N PHE A 36 20.57 -1.93 -20.60
CA PHE A 36 22.00 -1.78 -20.44
C PHE A 36 22.70 -2.00 -21.77
N THR A 37 23.48 -1.04 -22.21
CA THR A 37 24.24 -1.14 -23.45
C THR A 37 25.74 -1.10 -23.14
N VAL A 38 26.45 -2.14 -23.52
CA VAL A 38 27.92 -2.25 -23.35
C VAL A 38 28.56 -2.69 -24.64
N GLY A 39 29.50 -1.90 -25.16
CA GLY A 39 30.22 -2.22 -26.38
C GLY A 39 29.32 -2.41 -27.64
N GLY A 40 28.16 -1.75 -27.68
CA GLY A 40 27.19 -1.88 -28.77
C GLY A 40 26.18 -3.03 -28.61
N SER A 41 26.33 -3.87 -27.59
CA SER A 41 25.33 -4.90 -27.24
C SER A 41 24.40 -4.37 -26.16
N SER A 42 23.10 -4.62 -26.33
CA SER A 42 22.07 -4.17 -25.37
C SER A 42 21.35 -5.36 -24.76
N GLN A 43 21.09 -5.26 -23.45
CA GLN A 43 20.26 -6.21 -22.68
C GLN A 43 19.27 -5.43 -21.83
N THR A 44 18.02 -5.86 -21.83
CA THR A 44 16.99 -5.32 -20.94
C THR A 44 16.88 -6.20 -19.70
N LEU A 45 16.93 -5.56 -18.52
CA LEU A 45 16.70 -6.19 -17.23
C LEU A 45 15.43 -5.64 -16.61
N HIS A 46 14.61 -6.52 -16.09
CA HIS A 46 13.42 -6.19 -15.30
C HIS A 46 13.83 -6.06 -13.84
N LEU A 47 13.73 -4.85 -13.30
CA LEU A 47 14.10 -4.58 -11.91
C LEU A 47 12.84 -4.37 -11.08
N ILE A 48 12.72 -5.13 -9.99
CA ILE A 48 11.65 -5.01 -9.02
C ILE A 48 12.17 -4.21 -7.83
N GLN A 49 11.36 -3.26 -7.36
CA GLN A 49 11.64 -2.58 -6.11
C GLN A 49 11.50 -3.57 -4.95
N SER A 50 12.51 -3.64 -4.08
CA SER A 50 12.39 -4.33 -2.81
C SER A 50 13.19 -3.58 -1.74
N ARG A 51 12.55 -3.27 -0.62
CA ARG A 51 13.20 -2.72 0.58
C ARG A 51 13.47 -3.81 1.61
N THR A 52 13.03 -5.03 1.33
CA THR A 52 13.22 -6.20 2.20
C THR A 52 14.41 -7.00 1.70
N ARG A 53 15.27 -7.42 2.62
CA ARG A 53 16.32 -8.39 2.28
C ARG A 53 15.65 -9.76 2.12
N VAL A 54 15.70 -10.29 0.92
CA VAL A 54 15.27 -11.65 0.62
C VAL A 54 16.48 -12.55 0.71
N SER A 55 16.40 -13.62 1.50
CA SER A 55 17.50 -14.55 1.73
C SER A 55 17.65 -15.62 0.64
N MET A 56 16.78 -15.59 -0.37
CA MET A 56 16.76 -16.53 -1.49
C MET A 56 17.01 -15.81 -2.82
N PRO A 57 17.37 -16.51 -3.90
CA PRO A 57 17.42 -15.94 -5.24
C PRO A 57 16.10 -15.26 -5.64
N ALA A 58 16.18 -14.17 -6.40
CA ALA A 58 15.00 -13.41 -6.78
C ALA A 58 13.99 -14.24 -7.60
N ALA A 59 14.47 -15.12 -8.47
CA ALA A 59 13.60 -16.01 -9.24
C ALA A 59 12.80 -16.95 -8.32
N ASP A 60 13.47 -17.61 -7.39
CA ASP A 60 12.83 -18.55 -6.44
C ASP A 60 11.81 -17.82 -5.55
N PHE A 61 12.13 -16.58 -5.14
CA PHE A 61 11.17 -15.75 -4.39
C PHE A 61 9.94 -15.44 -5.23
N LEU A 62 10.14 -15.01 -6.47
CA LEU A 62 9.04 -14.66 -7.37
C LEU A 62 8.16 -15.84 -7.71
N ASP A 63 8.71 -17.04 -7.78
CA ASP A 63 7.95 -18.26 -8.08
C ASP A 63 7.14 -18.80 -6.88
N SER A 64 7.59 -18.52 -5.66
CA SER A 64 6.99 -19.06 -4.43
C SER A 64 6.23 -18.05 -3.57
N HIS A 65 6.34 -16.74 -3.83
CA HIS A 65 5.72 -15.71 -2.98
C HIS A 65 4.92 -14.68 -3.78
N PHE A 66 3.84 -14.19 -3.18
CA PHE A 66 3.22 -12.95 -3.61
C PHE A 66 4.08 -11.74 -3.18
N LEU A 67 3.95 -10.64 -3.88
CA LEU A 67 4.63 -9.37 -3.56
C LEU A 67 3.92 -8.67 -2.39
N SER A 68 3.97 -9.29 -1.24
CA SER A 68 3.32 -8.88 0.00
C SER A 68 4.28 -8.99 1.17
N SER A 69 4.09 -8.15 2.16
CA SER A 69 4.81 -8.21 3.43
C SER A 69 4.30 -9.31 4.37
N VAL A 70 3.10 -9.80 4.10
CA VAL A 70 2.50 -10.94 4.80
C VAL A 70 2.65 -12.18 3.93
N THR A 71 3.37 -13.16 4.42
CA THR A 71 3.81 -14.29 3.59
C THR A 71 2.93 -15.53 3.65
N SER A 72 1.99 -15.64 4.61
CA SER A 72 1.26 -16.88 4.77
C SER A 72 -0.23 -16.73 5.09
N GLU A 73 -0.59 -15.89 6.04
CA GLU A 73 -1.95 -15.85 6.57
C GLU A 73 -2.39 -14.43 6.96
N ARG A 74 -3.65 -14.11 6.66
CA ARG A 74 -4.32 -12.84 7.01
C ARG A 74 -5.69 -13.10 7.61
N ASP A 75 -6.10 -12.22 8.53
CA ASP A 75 -7.48 -12.11 8.96
C ASP A 75 -8.21 -11.10 8.09
N THR A 76 -9.38 -11.46 7.60
CA THR A 76 -10.25 -10.59 6.81
C THR A 76 -11.70 -10.69 7.27
N THR A 77 -12.57 -9.85 6.71
CA THR A 77 -14.02 -9.86 6.92
C THR A 77 -14.73 -9.72 5.57
N MET A 78 -16.01 -10.06 5.51
CA MET A 78 -16.76 -10.08 4.24
C MET A 78 -16.83 -8.74 3.52
N ASP A 79 -16.71 -7.64 4.24
CA ASP A 79 -16.77 -6.26 3.75
C ASP A 79 -15.42 -5.67 3.34
N ARG A 80 -14.32 -6.41 3.56
CA ARG A 80 -12.98 -5.92 3.23
C ARG A 80 -12.59 -6.20 1.78
N LYS A 81 -11.88 -5.24 1.21
CA LYS A 81 -11.20 -5.44 -0.06
C LYS A 81 -9.86 -6.12 0.20
N GLU A 82 -9.64 -7.24 -0.44
CA GLU A 82 -8.35 -7.94 -0.40
C GLU A 82 -7.78 -8.06 -1.81
N MET A 83 -6.46 -7.98 -1.90
CA MET A 83 -5.77 -8.09 -3.17
C MET A 83 -4.42 -8.79 -3.00
N VAL A 84 -4.01 -9.48 -4.03
CA VAL A 84 -2.68 -10.09 -4.14
C VAL A 84 -1.98 -9.57 -5.38
N THR A 85 -0.69 -9.31 -5.25
CA THR A 85 0.15 -8.91 -6.36
C THR A 85 1.21 -9.97 -6.60
N LEU A 86 1.41 -10.33 -7.85
CA LEU A 86 2.44 -11.29 -8.25
C LEU A 86 3.13 -10.87 -9.54
N LEU A 87 4.33 -11.38 -9.72
CA LEU A 87 5.06 -11.42 -10.97
C LEU A 87 5.48 -12.86 -11.21
N SER A 88 5.08 -13.42 -12.35
CA SER A 88 5.60 -14.72 -12.80
C SER A 88 6.70 -14.46 -13.83
N PRO A 89 7.96 -14.85 -13.58
CA PRO A 89 9.06 -14.47 -14.48
C PRO A 89 9.03 -15.20 -15.80
N THR A 90 8.64 -16.45 -15.85
CA THR A 90 8.86 -17.35 -17.00
C THR A 90 7.59 -17.93 -17.62
N GLU A 91 6.55 -18.16 -16.83
CA GLU A 91 5.36 -18.90 -17.26
C GLU A 91 4.06 -18.13 -16.94
N ALA A 92 3.05 -18.35 -17.77
CA ALA A 92 1.72 -17.85 -17.50
C ALA A 92 1.10 -18.59 -16.30
N VAL A 93 0.45 -17.87 -15.40
CA VAL A 93 -0.08 -18.40 -14.14
C VAL A 93 -1.59 -18.22 -14.06
N ASN A 94 -2.28 -19.23 -13.54
CA ASN A 94 -3.68 -19.15 -13.15
C ASN A 94 -3.77 -18.83 -11.66
N ILE A 95 -4.76 -18.05 -11.27
CA ILE A 95 -5.07 -17.79 -9.88
C ILE A 95 -6.39 -18.44 -9.51
N THR A 96 -6.34 -19.26 -8.49
CA THR A 96 -7.52 -19.92 -7.95
C THR A 96 -7.65 -19.64 -6.46
N ALA A 97 -8.88 -19.59 -5.97
CA ALA A 97 -9.19 -19.57 -4.55
C ALA A 97 -9.75 -20.94 -4.13
N THR A 98 -9.12 -21.59 -3.18
CA THR A 98 -9.69 -22.76 -2.51
C THR A 98 -10.44 -22.27 -1.29
N CYS A 99 -11.77 -22.26 -1.39
CA CYS A 99 -12.69 -21.73 -0.38
C CYS A 99 -13.17 -22.85 0.54
N VAL A 100 -13.40 -22.54 1.81
CA VAL A 100 -14.00 -23.40 2.80
C VAL A 100 -15.26 -22.73 3.34
N TYR A 101 -16.41 -23.38 3.15
CA TYR A 101 -17.71 -22.89 3.61
C TYR A 101 -18.18 -23.74 4.79
N ALA A 102 -18.70 -23.08 5.82
CA ALA A 102 -19.35 -23.72 6.95
C ALA A 102 -20.88 -23.78 6.72
N ASN A 103 -21.42 -24.98 6.78
CA ASN A 103 -22.86 -25.22 6.75
C ASN A 103 -23.23 -26.05 7.98
N GLY A 104 -23.57 -25.38 9.07
CA GLY A 104 -23.72 -26.02 10.37
C GLY A 104 -22.40 -26.64 10.86
N GLU A 105 -22.38 -27.96 11.09
CA GLU A 105 -21.18 -28.68 11.56
C GLU A 105 -20.25 -29.16 10.42
N THR A 106 -20.64 -28.96 9.15
CA THR A 106 -19.88 -29.44 8.00
C THR A 106 -19.12 -28.32 7.32
N CYS A 107 -17.89 -28.62 6.89
CA CYS A 107 -17.08 -27.69 6.06
C CYS A 107 -16.97 -28.25 4.64
N VAL A 108 -17.32 -27.43 3.66
CA VAL A 108 -17.33 -27.85 2.24
C VAL A 108 -16.23 -27.08 1.52
N PRO A 109 -15.17 -27.73 1.00
CA PRO A 109 -14.16 -27.08 0.17
C PRO A 109 -14.68 -26.91 -1.26
N GLN A 110 -14.38 -25.75 -1.85
CA GLN A 110 -14.65 -25.47 -3.27
C GLN A 110 -13.51 -24.64 -3.89
N SER A 111 -13.16 -24.93 -5.13
CA SER A 111 -12.20 -24.14 -5.90
C SER A 111 -12.94 -23.17 -6.83
N VAL A 112 -12.51 -21.89 -6.80
CA VAL A 112 -13.03 -20.81 -7.65
C VAL A 112 -11.86 -20.22 -8.42
N GLN A 113 -12.02 -20.07 -9.74
CA GLN A 113 -11.00 -19.41 -10.55
C GLN A 113 -11.18 -17.89 -10.51
N LEU A 114 -10.16 -17.16 -10.07
CA LEU A 114 -10.15 -15.69 -10.01
C LEU A 114 -9.56 -15.08 -11.28
N ALA A 115 -8.49 -15.65 -11.80
CA ALA A 115 -7.87 -15.19 -13.03
C ALA A 115 -7.25 -16.36 -13.79
N SER A 116 -7.16 -16.22 -15.11
CA SER A 116 -6.59 -17.24 -15.99
C SER A 116 -5.54 -16.65 -16.91
N ALA A 117 -4.50 -17.45 -17.18
CA ALA A 117 -3.46 -17.17 -18.18
C ALA A 117 -2.82 -15.77 -18.02
N LEU A 118 -2.54 -15.37 -16.78
CA LEU A 118 -1.79 -14.13 -16.51
C LEU A 118 -0.40 -14.24 -17.12
N ALA A 119 -0.05 -13.28 -17.96
CA ALA A 119 1.15 -13.33 -18.78
C ALA A 119 2.44 -13.30 -17.94
N ALA A 120 3.44 -14.06 -18.36
CA ALA A 120 4.77 -14.02 -17.78
C ALA A 120 5.46 -12.66 -18.01
N GLY A 121 6.38 -12.28 -17.10
CA GLY A 121 7.15 -11.04 -17.18
C GLY A 121 6.35 -9.77 -16.87
N GLN A 122 5.11 -9.89 -16.41
CA GLN A 122 4.24 -8.77 -16.05
C GLN A 122 3.80 -8.85 -14.59
N VAL A 123 3.60 -7.68 -14.01
CA VAL A 123 3.02 -7.55 -12.67
C VAL A 123 1.50 -7.59 -12.79
N HIS A 124 0.88 -8.45 -12.00
CA HIS A 124 -0.56 -8.59 -11.93
C HIS A 124 -1.06 -8.30 -10.53
N GLU A 125 -2.04 -7.40 -10.43
CA GLU A 125 -2.80 -7.13 -9.21
C GLU A 125 -4.17 -7.77 -9.35
N VAL A 126 -4.53 -8.68 -8.45
CA VAL A 126 -5.76 -9.45 -8.54
C VAL A 126 -6.59 -9.24 -7.27
N ASP A 127 -7.84 -8.83 -7.49
CA ASP A 127 -8.83 -8.72 -6.43
C ASP A 127 -9.22 -10.12 -5.97
N CYS A 128 -9.02 -10.38 -4.69
CA CYS A 128 -9.38 -11.63 -4.04
C CYS A 128 -10.29 -11.40 -2.82
N SER A 129 -11.07 -10.32 -2.87
CA SER A 129 -11.99 -9.95 -1.79
C SER A 129 -12.98 -11.08 -1.48
N PRO A 130 -13.30 -11.32 -0.20
CA PRO A 130 -14.24 -12.39 0.20
C PRO A 130 -15.61 -12.27 -0.48
N SER A 131 -16.06 -11.04 -0.75
CA SER A 131 -17.34 -10.79 -1.43
C SER A 131 -17.44 -11.40 -2.84
N LEU A 132 -16.31 -11.64 -3.51
CA LEU A 132 -16.26 -12.32 -4.81
C LEU A 132 -16.40 -13.85 -4.70
N LEU A 133 -16.27 -14.38 -3.50
CA LEU A 133 -16.22 -15.82 -3.21
C LEU A 133 -17.48 -16.30 -2.48
N VAL A 134 -18.50 -15.48 -2.35
CA VAL A 134 -19.76 -15.84 -1.70
C VAL A 134 -20.47 -16.92 -2.49
N ASN A 135 -20.95 -17.94 -1.78
CA ASN A 135 -21.82 -18.98 -2.34
C ASN A 135 -22.84 -19.42 -1.29
N ASP A 136 -23.99 -18.78 -1.29
CA ASP A 136 -25.07 -19.00 -0.31
C ASP A 136 -25.56 -20.45 -0.29
N ALA A 137 -25.42 -21.20 -1.38
CA ALA A 137 -25.81 -22.60 -1.44
C ALA A 137 -24.88 -23.52 -0.63
N LEU A 138 -23.64 -23.06 -0.36
CA LEU A 138 -22.63 -23.84 0.39
C LEU A 138 -22.51 -23.41 1.85
N GLY A 139 -23.09 -22.28 2.23
CA GLY A 139 -23.03 -21.75 3.58
C GLY A 139 -22.10 -20.54 3.72
N GLU A 140 -21.66 -20.27 4.93
CA GLU A 140 -20.80 -19.11 5.26
C GLU A 140 -19.35 -19.39 4.89
N LEU A 141 -18.72 -18.45 4.16
CA LEU A 141 -17.28 -18.51 3.85
C LEU A 141 -16.46 -18.24 5.12
N VAL A 142 -15.70 -19.23 5.58
CA VAL A 142 -14.89 -19.14 6.81
C VAL A 142 -13.39 -19.00 6.54
N GLN A 143 -12.94 -19.49 5.41
CA GLN A 143 -11.53 -19.42 5.01
C GLN A 143 -11.42 -19.57 3.49
N TYR A 144 -10.41 -18.94 2.91
CA TYR A 144 -10.00 -19.25 1.54
C TYR A 144 -8.48 -19.11 1.39
N THR A 145 -7.91 -19.90 0.49
CA THR A 145 -6.49 -19.86 0.15
C THR A 145 -6.34 -19.52 -1.32
N ILE A 146 -5.64 -18.43 -1.60
CA ILE A 146 -5.28 -18.03 -2.96
C ILE A 146 -4.06 -18.84 -3.38
N ASN A 147 -4.17 -19.49 -4.53
CA ASN A 147 -3.13 -20.32 -5.14
C ASN A 147 -2.74 -19.74 -6.49
N ALA A 148 -1.45 -19.59 -6.75
CA ALA A 148 -0.89 -19.14 -8.03
C ALA A 148 0.45 -19.83 -8.28
N GLY A 149 0.44 -21.02 -8.88
CA GLY A 149 1.59 -21.91 -8.93
C GLY A 149 1.96 -22.38 -7.53
N GLU A 150 3.18 -22.12 -7.08
CA GLU A 150 3.65 -22.45 -5.71
C GLU A 150 3.29 -21.39 -4.67
N ARG A 151 2.76 -20.23 -5.10
CA ARG A 151 2.39 -19.11 -4.21
C ARG A 151 1.11 -19.43 -3.47
N LEU A 152 1.12 -19.27 -2.16
CA LEU A 152 -0.03 -19.49 -1.30
C LEU A 152 -0.25 -18.30 -0.37
N MET A 153 -1.51 -17.88 -0.24
CA MET A 153 -1.93 -16.89 0.75
C MET A 153 -3.28 -17.30 1.32
N THR A 154 -3.35 -17.53 2.62
CA THR A 154 -4.58 -17.91 3.30
C THR A 154 -5.24 -16.72 3.97
N PHE A 155 -6.55 -16.58 3.78
CA PHE A 155 -7.38 -15.59 4.42
C PHE A 155 -8.38 -16.28 5.33
N ARG A 156 -8.37 -15.91 6.61
CA ARG A 156 -9.39 -16.34 7.58
C ARG A 156 -10.48 -15.30 7.63
N VAL A 157 -11.69 -15.69 7.30
CA VAL A 157 -12.85 -14.81 7.31
C VAL A 157 -13.47 -14.84 8.70
N SER A 158 -13.44 -13.71 9.38
CA SER A 158 -14.10 -13.53 10.67
C SER A 158 -15.47 -12.89 10.49
N PRO A 159 -16.42 -13.12 11.41
CA PRO A 159 -17.66 -12.34 11.45
C PRO A 159 -17.31 -10.85 11.43
N THR A 160 -18.18 -10.05 10.83
CA THR A 160 -17.96 -8.64 10.57
C THR A 160 -17.41 -7.90 11.79
N GLN A 161 -16.14 -7.59 11.77
CA GLN A 161 -15.52 -6.68 12.73
C GLN A 161 -15.48 -5.32 12.06
N THR A 162 -16.19 -4.36 12.61
CA THR A 162 -16.20 -3.01 12.09
C THR A 162 -14.79 -2.43 12.15
N HIS A 163 -14.11 -2.33 11.03
CA HIS A 163 -12.89 -1.53 10.96
C HIS A 163 -13.27 -0.04 10.99
N ARG A 164 -12.47 0.76 11.69
CA ARG A 164 -12.71 2.21 11.83
C ARG A 164 -11.95 3.02 10.81
N LEU A 165 -10.91 2.46 10.25
CA LEU A 165 -10.08 3.06 9.21
C LEU A 165 -9.57 1.96 8.30
N ALA A 166 -9.62 2.19 7.01
CA ALA A 166 -8.98 1.37 6.00
C ALA A 166 -8.05 2.23 5.14
N LEU A 167 -6.83 1.78 4.97
CA LEU A 167 -5.80 2.43 4.18
C LEU A 167 -5.33 1.49 3.06
N LEU A 168 -4.97 2.08 1.94
CA LEU A 168 -4.29 1.39 0.85
C LEU A 168 -2.87 1.97 0.75
N MET A 169 -1.86 1.14 0.92
CA MET A 169 -0.46 1.57 0.92
C MET A 169 0.35 0.92 -0.18
N ARG A 170 1.42 1.57 -0.61
CA ARG A 170 2.50 0.92 -1.36
C ARG A 170 3.42 0.21 -0.38
N ASN A 171 3.44 -1.13 -0.45
CA ASN A 171 4.27 -1.96 0.41
C ASN A 171 5.77 -1.94 0.01
N ASN A 172 6.60 -2.75 0.66
CA ASN A 172 8.05 -2.84 0.38
C ASN A 172 8.41 -3.25 -1.05
N PHE A 173 7.49 -3.89 -1.76
CA PHE A 173 7.67 -4.29 -3.17
C PHE A 173 7.04 -3.28 -4.15
N GLY A 174 6.51 -2.16 -3.67
CA GLY A 174 5.79 -1.20 -4.49
C GLY A 174 4.38 -1.64 -4.91
N ALA A 175 3.90 -2.77 -4.41
CA ALA A 175 2.55 -3.27 -4.65
C ALA A 175 1.52 -2.57 -3.74
N TRP A 176 0.29 -2.44 -4.23
CA TRP A 176 -0.79 -1.93 -3.41
C TRP A 176 -1.28 -2.99 -2.43
N GLU A 177 -1.42 -2.61 -1.17
CA GLU A 177 -1.80 -3.52 -0.10
C GLU A 177 -2.73 -2.84 0.90
N PRO A 178 -3.93 -3.42 1.20
CA PRO A 178 -4.87 -2.84 2.14
C PRO A 178 -4.45 -3.10 3.59
N CYS A 179 -4.68 -2.12 4.45
CA CYS A 179 -4.45 -2.17 5.90
C CYS A 179 -5.71 -1.73 6.63
N TYR A 180 -6.16 -2.51 7.61
CA TYR A 180 -7.39 -2.27 8.36
C TYR A 180 -7.12 -2.05 9.84
N PHE A 181 -7.61 -0.92 10.36
CA PHE A 181 -7.48 -0.53 11.75
C PHE A 181 -8.76 -0.84 12.51
N GLN A 182 -8.64 -1.60 13.59
CA GLN A 182 -9.76 -1.96 14.46
C GLN A 182 -9.86 -1.07 15.71
N GLY A 183 -8.77 -0.40 16.04
CA GLY A 183 -8.67 0.47 17.21
C GLY A 183 -9.36 1.81 17.01
N MET A 184 -9.23 2.66 17.99
CA MET A 184 -9.83 3.99 18.02
C MET A 184 -9.15 4.94 17.04
N ASN A 185 -9.93 5.86 16.45
CA ASN A 185 -9.44 7.01 15.71
C ASN A 185 -9.74 8.26 16.52
N GLU A 186 -8.73 9.09 16.72
CA GLU A 186 -8.82 10.40 17.35
C GLU A 186 -8.57 11.47 16.29
N HIS A 187 -9.37 12.53 16.32
CA HIS A 187 -9.17 13.72 15.49
C HIS A 187 -8.70 14.84 16.39
N ASP A 188 -7.58 15.46 16.01
CA ASP A 188 -6.97 16.58 16.76
C ASP A 188 -6.74 17.77 15.80
N PRO A 189 -7.81 18.52 15.46
CA PRO A 189 -7.70 19.68 14.60
C PRO A 189 -7.01 20.81 15.34
N LYS A 190 -5.89 21.30 14.80
CA LYS A 190 -5.15 22.44 15.31
C LYS A 190 -5.42 23.68 14.45
N ILE A 191 -6.03 24.70 15.08
CA ILE A 191 -6.29 25.97 14.41
C ILE A 191 -5.31 27.02 14.93
N THR A 192 -4.46 27.53 14.04
CA THR A 192 -3.50 28.58 14.32
C THR A 192 -3.95 29.87 13.66
N ARG A 193 -3.93 30.99 14.39
CA ARG A 193 -4.32 32.31 13.89
C ARG A 193 -3.19 33.28 14.02
N GLU A 194 -2.82 33.91 12.92
CA GLU A 194 -1.95 35.08 12.92
C GLU A 194 -2.84 36.32 13.00
N LEU A 195 -2.56 37.18 13.97
CA LEU A 195 -3.33 38.39 14.22
C LEU A 195 -2.57 39.62 13.75
N ALA A 196 -3.26 40.57 13.14
CA ALA A 196 -2.73 41.85 12.75
C ALA A 196 -3.57 43.01 13.29
N LEU A 197 -2.92 44.15 13.55
CA LEU A 197 -3.60 45.38 13.91
C LEU A 197 -3.98 46.13 12.63
N VAL A 198 -5.27 46.17 12.31
CA VAL A 198 -5.79 46.84 11.12
C VAL A 198 -6.75 47.93 11.55
N ALA A 199 -6.44 49.20 11.19
CA ALA A 199 -7.24 50.36 11.54
C ALA A 199 -7.60 50.46 13.05
N GLY A 200 -6.64 50.17 13.94
CA GLY A 200 -6.82 50.22 15.38
C GLY A 200 -7.57 49.03 16.00
N SER A 201 -7.93 48.04 15.20
CA SER A 201 -8.58 46.81 15.67
C SER A 201 -7.74 45.57 15.36
N VAL A 202 -7.68 44.62 16.32
CA VAL A 202 -7.00 43.36 16.10
C VAL A 202 -7.90 42.45 15.27
N ARG A 203 -7.40 41.96 14.15
CA ARG A 203 -8.11 41.05 13.23
C ARG A 203 -7.24 39.87 12.86
N PRO A 204 -7.82 38.68 12.61
CA PRO A 204 -7.06 37.56 12.06
C PRO A 204 -6.60 37.90 10.63
N LEU A 205 -5.29 37.86 10.41
CA LEU A 205 -4.65 38.03 9.09
C LEU A 205 -4.63 36.70 8.33
N LYS A 206 -4.36 35.61 9.08
CA LYS A 206 -4.26 34.26 8.52
C LYS A 206 -4.82 33.27 9.53
N ILE A 207 -5.53 32.29 9.02
CA ILE A 207 -6.02 31.13 9.79
C ILE A 207 -5.49 29.91 9.10
N ASP A 208 -4.66 29.15 9.79
CA ASP A 208 -4.19 27.83 9.34
C ASP A 208 -4.89 26.77 10.17
N GLU A 209 -5.44 25.79 9.51
CA GLU A 209 -6.03 24.60 10.13
C GLU A 209 -5.23 23.39 9.70
N GLU A 210 -4.79 22.59 10.67
CA GLU A 210 -4.11 21.33 10.46
C GLU A 210 -4.93 20.24 11.16
N ASP A 211 -5.59 19.41 10.39
CA ASP A 211 -6.35 18.26 10.90
C ASP A 211 -5.44 17.04 10.94
N THR A 212 -5.01 16.67 12.15
CA THR A 212 -4.21 15.48 12.40
C THR A 212 -5.09 14.40 13.00
N CYS A 213 -5.04 13.22 12.43
CA CYS A 213 -5.73 12.04 12.91
C CYS A 213 -4.73 11.10 13.58
N LYS A 214 -5.11 10.50 14.69
CA LYS A 214 -4.35 9.47 15.39
C LYS A 214 -5.14 8.17 15.42
N SER A 215 -4.56 7.12 14.87
CA SER A 215 -5.23 5.83 14.68
C SER A 215 -4.47 4.71 15.35
N TYR A 216 -5.21 3.82 15.97
CA TYR A 216 -4.69 2.66 16.70
C TYR A 216 -5.07 1.38 15.97
N THR A 217 -4.10 0.48 15.77
CA THR A 217 -4.39 -0.81 15.13
C THR A 217 -5.26 -1.72 15.99
N GLY A 218 -5.21 -1.53 17.32
CA GLY A 218 -5.60 -2.57 18.25
C GLY A 218 -4.53 -3.67 18.35
N PRO A 219 -4.78 -4.72 19.13
CA PRO A 219 -3.88 -5.87 19.25
C PRO A 219 -3.75 -6.60 17.91
N LEU A 220 -2.51 -6.88 17.51
CA LEU A 220 -2.20 -7.54 16.24
C LEU A 220 -1.68 -8.96 16.46
N ARG A 221 -2.05 -9.87 15.57
CA ARG A 221 -1.36 -11.16 15.49
C ARG A 221 0.06 -10.97 14.97
N PRO A 222 1.04 -11.83 15.35
CA PRO A 222 2.43 -11.70 14.93
C PRO A 222 2.60 -11.57 13.41
N GLY A 223 1.81 -12.30 12.60
CA GLY A 223 1.85 -12.22 11.14
C GLY A 223 1.46 -10.86 10.55
N ALA A 224 0.62 -10.08 11.25
CA ALA A 224 0.20 -8.76 10.80
C ALA A 224 1.20 -7.64 11.14
N VAL A 225 2.14 -7.87 12.05
CA VAL A 225 3.11 -6.85 12.50
C VAL A 225 3.93 -6.30 11.33
N GLN A 226 4.35 -7.17 10.41
CA GLN A 226 5.16 -6.73 9.28
C GLN A 226 4.39 -5.81 8.34
N LEU A 227 3.10 -6.05 8.13
CA LEU A 227 2.23 -5.18 7.31
C LEU A 227 2.22 -3.75 7.86
N PHE A 228 2.06 -3.58 9.17
CA PHE A 228 2.04 -2.26 9.79
C PHE A 228 3.42 -1.61 9.91
N ARG A 229 4.50 -2.41 9.98
CA ARG A 229 5.87 -1.89 9.82
C ARG A 229 6.12 -1.34 8.43
N ASP A 230 5.55 -1.96 7.40
CA ASP A 230 5.63 -1.48 6.03
C ASP A 230 4.80 -0.21 5.85
N LEU A 231 3.61 -0.14 6.46
CA LEU A 231 2.80 1.08 6.47
C LEU A 231 3.57 2.26 7.07
N ALA A 232 4.28 2.05 8.20
CA ALA A 232 5.11 3.09 8.82
C ALA A 232 6.23 3.63 7.90
N ARG A 233 6.60 2.88 6.87
CA ARG A 233 7.66 3.22 5.92
C ARG A 233 7.12 3.54 4.52
N ALA A 234 5.81 3.45 4.33
CA ALA A 234 5.19 3.65 3.04
C ALA A 234 5.31 5.12 2.59
N TYR A 235 5.72 5.34 1.35
CA TYR A 235 5.78 6.67 0.74
C TYR A 235 4.45 7.10 0.15
N GLU A 236 3.60 6.16 -0.20
CA GLU A 236 2.32 6.41 -0.83
C GLU A 236 1.24 5.64 -0.08
N VAL A 237 0.33 6.41 0.51
CA VAL A 237 -0.80 5.90 1.28
C VAL A 237 -2.05 6.64 0.83
N LYS A 238 -3.15 5.93 0.69
CA LYS A 238 -4.46 6.48 0.34
C LYS A 238 -5.51 6.01 1.33
N LEU A 239 -6.53 6.81 1.54
CA LEU A 239 -7.71 6.36 2.25
C LEU A 239 -8.45 5.33 1.39
N LEU A 240 -8.91 4.25 2.00
CA LEU A 240 -9.73 3.23 1.35
C LEU A 240 -11.15 3.34 1.91
N ASP A 241 -12.07 3.86 1.11
CA ASP A 241 -13.48 4.04 1.49
C ASP A 241 -14.37 3.16 0.62
N GLY A 242 -15.17 2.29 1.24
CA GLY A 242 -16.03 1.35 0.53
C GLY A 242 -15.27 0.46 -0.50
N GLY A 243 -14.00 0.18 -0.26
CA GLY A 243 -13.14 -0.58 -1.19
C GLY A 243 -12.57 0.25 -2.35
N VAL A 244 -12.79 1.55 -2.38
CA VAL A 244 -12.25 2.47 -3.38
C VAL A 244 -11.15 3.34 -2.76
N ALA A 245 -10.00 3.45 -3.44
CA ALA A 245 -8.95 4.35 -3.03
C ALA A 245 -9.36 5.80 -3.30
N THR A 246 -9.28 6.64 -2.27
CA THR A 246 -9.68 8.04 -2.36
C THR A 246 -8.49 8.97 -2.07
N ASP A 247 -8.56 9.78 -1.03
CA ASP A 247 -7.60 10.83 -0.75
C ASP A 247 -6.19 10.29 -0.44
N PRO A 248 -5.13 10.90 -0.99
CA PRO A 248 -3.78 10.62 -0.56
C PRO A 248 -3.55 11.12 0.87
N LEU A 249 -2.83 10.32 1.65
CA LEU A 249 -2.52 10.57 3.04
C LEU A 249 -1.02 10.66 3.26
N VAL A 250 -0.63 11.36 4.32
CA VAL A 250 0.75 11.42 4.81
C VAL A 250 0.77 10.86 6.23
N ILE A 251 1.55 9.81 6.44
CA ILE A 251 1.87 9.33 7.78
C ILE A 251 2.94 10.27 8.35
N SER A 252 2.59 11.00 9.39
CA SER A 252 3.50 11.98 10.03
C SER A 252 4.33 11.37 11.15
N ASP A 253 3.79 10.35 11.82
CA ASP A 253 4.46 9.63 12.89
C ASP A 253 3.90 8.21 13.03
N ALA A 254 4.74 7.30 13.53
CA ALA A 254 4.35 5.93 13.79
C ALA A 254 5.07 5.39 15.04
N GLU A 255 4.32 5.01 16.05
CA GLU A 255 4.84 4.41 17.27
C GLU A 255 4.48 2.91 17.30
N VAL A 256 5.49 2.09 17.54
CA VAL A 256 5.33 0.64 17.68
C VAL A 256 5.50 0.28 19.14
N LYS A 257 4.45 -0.27 19.75
CA LYS A 257 4.55 -0.90 21.08
C LYS A 257 4.71 -2.40 20.86
N HIS A 258 5.90 -2.88 21.06
CA HIS A 258 6.23 -4.30 21.05
C HIS A 258 7.04 -4.59 22.31
N THR A 259 6.52 -5.47 23.14
CA THR A 259 7.23 -6.02 24.30
C THR A 259 7.51 -7.49 24.04
N ASP A 260 8.68 -7.97 24.47
CA ASP A 260 9.03 -9.39 24.40
C ASP A 260 8.30 -10.23 25.47
N ASP A 261 7.30 -9.65 26.13
CA ASP A 261 6.48 -10.33 27.11
C ASP A 261 5.39 -11.13 26.38
N ASP A 262 5.36 -12.44 26.60
CA ASP A 262 4.39 -13.38 26.01
C ASP A 262 2.92 -13.03 26.30
N GLY A 263 2.65 -12.14 27.24
CA GLY A 263 1.31 -11.67 27.63
C GLY A 263 0.77 -10.48 26.81
N SER A 264 1.60 -9.79 26.02
CA SER A 264 1.17 -8.59 25.31
C SER A 264 1.22 -8.75 23.79
N LEU A 265 0.09 -8.46 23.13
CA LEU A 265 0.05 -8.42 21.66
C LEU A 265 0.62 -7.08 21.17
N PRO A 266 1.42 -7.10 20.08
CA PRO A 266 1.93 -5.88 19.49
C PRO A 266 0.79 -4.99 19.00
N ALA A 267 0.97 -3.68 19.15
CA ALA A 267 0.05 -2.68 18.64
C ALA A 267 0.82 -1.48 18.08
N PHE A 268 0.25 -0.82 17.10
CA PHE A 268 0.80 0.38 16.49
C PHE A 268 -0.14 1.56 16.68
N THR A 269 0.46 2.72 16.78
CA THR A 269 -0.21 4.01 16.73
C THR A 269 0.35 4.79 15.57
N PHE A 270 -0.52 5.34 14.74
CA PHE A 270 -0.14 6.15 13.58
C PHE A 270 -0.76 7.53 13.70
N SER A 271 0.04 8.57 13.49
CA SER A 271 -0.44 9.93 13.24
C SER A 271 -0.41 10.19 11.76
N TRP A 272 -1.52 10.65 11.19
CA TRP A 272 -1.64 10.90 9.76
C TRP A 272 -2.52 12.11 9.47
N ARG A 273 -2.39 12.65 8.27
CA ARG A 273 -3.21 13.75 7.76
C ARG A 273 -3.48 13.57 6.28
N ARG A 274 -4.50 14.24 5.77
CA ARG A 274 -4.73 14.32 4.32
C ARG A 274 -3.61 15.11 3.67
N ALA A 275 -3.14 14.65 2.51
CA ALA A 275 -2.08 15.33 1.76
C ALA A 275 -2.58 16.65 1.16
N ALA A 276 -3.84 16.71 0.76
CA ALA A 276 -4.47 17.94 0.31
C ALA A 276 -4.98 18.75 1.52
N ARG A 277 -4.65 20.04 1.59
CA ARG A 277 -5.29 20.96 2.54
C ARG A 277 -6.72 21.17 2.09
N THR A 278 -7.67 20.69 2.85
CA THR A 278 -9.07 21.09 2.70
C THR A 278 -9.25 22.40 3.44
N SER A 279 -9.31 23.50 2.71
CA SER A 279 -9.56 24.82 3.28
C SER A 279 -11.03 25.18 3.39
N ALA A 280 -11.94 24.23 3.10
CA ALA A 280 -13.37 24.53 3.08
C ALA A 280 -14.16 23.46 3.82
N MET A 281 -14.94 23.89 4.79
CA MET A 281 -15.91 23.10 5.53
C MET A 281 -17.14 22.71 4.66
N PHE A 282 -17.22 23.26 3.45
CA PHE A 282 -18.22 23.00 2.42
C PHE A 282 -17.51 22.99 1.07
N ASP A 283 -17.94 22.13 0.16
CA ASP A 283 -17.65 22.25 -1.27
C ASP A 283 -18.31 23.52 -1.84
N VAL A 284 -17.78 24.65 -1.44
CA VAL A 284 -18.07 25.88 -2.15
C VAL A 284 -17.22 25.81 -3.41
N PRO A 285 -17.82 25.83 -4.61
CA PRO A 285 -17.04 25.92 -5.83
C PRO A 285 -16.07 27.07 -5.65
N VAL A 286 -14.80 26.81 -5.89
CA VAL A 286 -13.73 27.85 -5.82
C VAL A 286 -14.18 28.93 -6.80
N ILE A 287 -14.80 29.98 -6.27
CA ILE A 287 -15.01 31.19 -7.03
C ILE A 287 -13.58 31.66 -7.32
N PRO A 288 -13.13 31.67 -8.57
CA PRO A 288 -11.81 32.15 -8.90
C PRO A 288 -11.70 33.52 -8.24
N ARG A 289 -10.64 33.72 -7.45
CA ARG A 289 -10.41 35.00 -6.79
C ARG A 289 -10.49 36.06 -7.88
N ILE A 290 -11.28 37.09 -7.65
CA ILE A 290 -11.42 38.25 -8.55
C ILE A 290 -10.11 39.09 -8.61
N PHE A 291 -9.04 38.55 -8.12
CA PHE A 291 -7.69 39.03 -8.32
C PHE A 291 -7.06 38.20 -9.44
N ASP A 292 -7.54 38.42 -10.64
CA ASP A 292 -6.76 38.13 -11.83
C ASP A 292 -5.69 39.25 -11.98
N ASP A 293 -4.70 39.01 -12.79
CA ASP A 293 -3.60 39.96 -13.08
C ASP A 293 -4.06 41.32 -13.72
N THR A 294 -5.34 41.65 -13.63
CA THR A 294 -5.92 42.92 -14.13
C THR A 294 -6.07 43.99 -13.06
N PHE A 295 -5.54 43.76 -11.83
CA PHE A 295 -5.27 44.87 -10.93
C PHE A 295 -4.04 45.61 -11.46
N ASP A 296 -4.30 46.49 -12.40
CA ASP A 296 -3.29 47.37 -12.94
C ASP A 296 -2.87 48.44 -11.91
N GLU A 297 -1.71 48.99 -12.14
CA GLU A 297 -0.98 49.96 -11.30
C GLU A 297 -1.69 51.32 -11.11
N THR A 298 -3.02 51.42 -11.22
CA THR A 298 -3.75 52.69 -11.19
C THR A 298 -4.26 53.12 -9.81
N PHE A 299 -3.86 52.45 -8.74
CA PHE A 299 -3.99 52.96 -7.37
C PHE A 299 -2.67 53.53 -6.86
N ASN A 300 -2.34 54.71 -7.35
CA ASN A 300 -1.45 55.65 -6.67
C ASN A 300 -2.26 56.58 -5.77
#